data_3faa6761260943c3a6ed6d0a710204a0
#
_entry.id   3faa6761260943c3a6ed6d0a710204a0
#
_cell.length_a   1.000
_cell.length_b   1.000
_cell.length_c   1.000
_cell.angle_alpha   90.00
_cell.angle_beta   90.00
_cell.angle_gamma   90.00
#
_symmetry.space_group_name_H-M   'P 1'
#
loop_
_entity.id
_entity.type
_entity.pdbx_description
1 polymer ?
#
loop_
_entity_poly.entity_id
_entity_poly.type
_entity_poly.pdbx_seq_one_letter_code
_entity_poly.pdbx_strand_id
1 'polypeptide(L)'
;SPNNNYWETTQPYAELVALKVKKKGFAGYELSMQITDRRSPVIYGAPNVWVDMKFGKYVNWRDSGFVTSFRANRFENPYEEKEKYLEKIKELPESSILYLSVGAESPKVVEELRKEAVDVQWVEVYQPNSSFQGGLALRDSLIGGEDAARTEMTEAQLKETYLSHLKDLLDHMDIWNSLDLQSSKYVFPGEGKESALRECYEDAKQLDVLEAKNYCISGKRDEIVEYLEKTDISSILVDEVKLSELSN
;
A
#
# COMPACT_ATOMS: atom_id res chain seq x y z
N SER A 1 -2.65 -5.13 -13.57
CA SER A 1 -3.69 -6.18 -13.46
C SER A 1 -4.50 -5.96 -12.18
N PRO A 2 -5.79 -6.32 -12.16
CA PRO A 2 -6.67 -6.05 -11.02
C PRO A 2 -6.16 -6.69 -9.71
N ASN A 3 -5.50 -7.82 -9.76
CA ASN A 3 -4.89 -8.42 -8.57
C ASN A 3 -3.76 -7.54 -8.00
N ASN A 4 -2.85 -7.06 -8.84
CA ASN A 4 -1.79 -6.17 -8.39
C ASN A 4 -2.34 -4.83 -7.89
N ASN A 5 -3.31 -4.27 -8.61
CA ASN A 5 -3.94 -3.01 -8.27
C ASN A 5 -4.67 -3.07 -6.92
N TYR A 6 -5.28 -4.23 -6.60
CA TYR A 6 -5.85 -4.46 -5.27
C TYR A 6 -4.80 -4.32 -4.16
N TRP A 7 -3.69 -5.04 -4.30
CA TRP A 7 -2.65 -5.02 -3.27
C TRP A 7 -2.03 -3.63 -3.11
N GLU A 8 -1.70 -2.97 -4.20
CA GLU A 8 -1.14 -1.62 -4.15
C GLU A 8 -2.11 -0.59 -3.57
N THR A 9 -3.40 -0.67 -3.93
CA THR A 9 -4.42 0.28 -3.49
C THR A 9 -4.75 0.12 -2.01
N THR A 10 -4.58 -1.08 -1.44
CA THR A 10 -5.01 -1.40 -0.07
C THR A 10 -3.87 -1.66 0.91
N GLN A 11 -2.65 -1.93 0.44
CA GLN A 11 -1.56 -2.42 1.28
C GLN A 11 -0.22 -1.75 0.94
N PRO A 12 0.36 -0.94 1.85
CA PRO A 12 1.55 -0.14 1.58
C PRO A 12 2.80 -0.91 1.12
N TYR A 13 3.00 -2.11 1.66
CA TYR A 13 4.22 -2.88 1.41
C TYR A 13 3.99 -4.15 0.58
N ALA A 14 2.75 -4.44 0.20
CA ALA A 14 2.43 -5.62 -0.57
C ALA A 14 2.68 -5.39 -2.07
N GLU A 15 3.32 -6.35 -2.72
CA GLU A 15 3.46 -6.38 -4.17
C GLU A 15 3.25 -7.79 -4.71
N LEU A 16 2.44 -7.90 -5.75
CA LEU A 16 2.25 -9.14 -6.49
C LEU A 16 3.44 -9.37 -7.40
N VAL A 17 4.28 -10.34 -7.08
CA VAL A 17 5.49 -10.66 -7.85
C VAL A 17 5.32 -11.86 -8.77
N ALA A 18 4.34 -12.73 -8.54
CA ALA A 18 4.02 -13.82 -9.44
C ALA A 18 2.54 -14.18 -9.39
N LEU A 19 1.98 -14.50 -10.56
CA LEU A 19 0.61 -15.00 -10.71
C LEU A 19 0.63 -16.21 -11.65
N LYS A 20 0.04 -17.32 -11.19
CA LYS A 20 -0.17 -18.50 -12.00
C LYS A 20 -1.65 -18.84 -12.04
N VAL A 21 -2.12 -19.25 -13.21
CA VAL A 21 -3.49 -19.70 -13.41
C VAL A 21 -3.45 -21.20 -13.73
N LYS A 22 -4.18 -22.01 -12.96
CA LYS A 22 -4.29 -23.44 -13.16
C LYS A 22 -5.74 -23.83 -13.37
N LYS A 23 -6.02 -24.57 -14.44
CA LYS A 23 -7.36 -25.13 -14.69
C LYS A 23 -7.69 -26.19 -13.66
N LYS A 24 -8.90 -26.10 -13.08
CA LYS A 24 -9.46 -27.08 -12.13
C LYS A 24 -10.82 -27.57 -12.64
N GLY A 25 -10.83 -28.75 -13.26
CA GLY A 25 -12.07 -29.37 -13.74
C GLY A 25 -12.82 -28.53 -14.78
N PHE A 26 -14.15 -28.69 -14.83
CA PHE A 26 -15.01 -28.00 -15.78
C PHE A 26 -15.28 -26.57 -15.30
N ALA A 27 -14.90 -25.59 -16.14
CA ALA A 27 -15.04 -24.15 -15.88
C ALA A 27 -14.49 -23.64 -14.55
N GLY A 28 -13.55 -24.40 -13.94
CA GLY A 28 -12.84 -24.03 -12.71
C GLY A 28 -11.39 -23.60 -12.98
N TYR A 29 -10.91 -22.64 -12.19
CA TYR A 29 -9.52 -22.16 -12.21
C TYR A 29 -9.06 -21.89 -10.79
N GLU A 30 -7.76 -22.10 -10.55
CA GLU A 30 -7.08 -21.64 -9.35
C GLU A 30 -6.09 -20.55 -9.77
N LEU A 31 -6.19 -19.41 -9.14
CA LEU A 31 -5.17 -18.36 -9.19
C LEU A 31 -4.23 -18.59 -8.01
N SER A 32 -2.95 -18.77 -8.28
CA SER A 32 -1.91 -18.87 -7.26
C SER A 32 -1.03 -17.64 -7.35
N MET A 33 -1.00 -16.84 -6.29
CA MET A 33 -0.28 -15.57 -6.22
C MET A 33 0.87 -15.66 -5.23
N GLN A 34 1.98 -15.05 -5.58
CA GLN A 34 3.04 -14.73 -4.65
C GLN A 34 2.99 -13.22 -4.36
N ILE A 35 2.63 -12.88 -3.14
CA ILE A 35 2.68 -11.51 -2.62
C ILE A 35 3.93 -11.37 -1.77
N THR A 36 4.75 -10.35 -2.05
CA THR A 36 5.96 -10.08 -1.28
C THR A 36 5.81 -8.84 -0.42
N ASP A 37 6.54 -8.84 0.70
CA ASP A 37 6.74 -7.64 1.51
C ASP A 37 7.93 -6.86 0.95
N ARG A 38 7.71 -5.65 0.51
CA ARG A 38 8.76 -4.81 -0.09
C ARG A 38 9.86 -4.41 0.87
N ARG A 39 9.60 -4.46 2.17
CA ARG A 39 10.64 -4.21 3.20
C ARG A 39 11.67 -5.34 3.25
N SER A 40 11.26 -6.56 2.89
CA SER A 40 12.13 -7.75 2.81
C SER A 40 11.69 -8.60 1.62
N PRO A 41 11.96 -8.15 0.38
CA PRO A 41 11.38 -8.76 -0.79
C PRO A 41 11.93 -10.16 -1.07
N VAL A 42 11.01 -11.09 -1.36
CA VAL A 42 11.30 -12.42 -1.88
C VAL A 42 10.64 -12.54 -3.25
N ILE A 43 11.43 -12.41 -4.31
CA ILE A 43 10.91 -12.43 -5.69
C ILE A 43 10.69 -13.86 -6.19
N TYR A 44 11.57 -14.78 -5.79
CA TYR A 44 11.49 -16.18 -6.16
C TYR A 44 11.08 -17.02 -4.95
N GLY A 45 9.79 -17.29 -4.81
CA GLY A 45 9.26 -18.04 -3.69
C GLY A 45 8.00 -18.83 -4.07
N ALA A 46 7.45 -19.51 -3.08
CA ALA A 46 6.18 -20.22 -3.24
C ALA A 46 5.00 -19.23 -3.24
N PRO A 47 3.90 -19.56 -3.93
CA PRO A 47 2.64 -18.83 -3.76
C PRO A 47 2.22 -18.81 -2.28
N ASN A 48 1.62 -17.70 -1.87
CA ASN A 48 1.12 -17.51 -0.50
C ASN A 48 -0.36 -17.10 -0.45
N VAL A 49 -0.97 -16.84 -1.60
CA VAL A 49 -2.40 -16.60 -1.74
C VAL A 49 -2.96 -17.44 -2.89
N TRP A 50 -4.10 -18.08 -2.67
CA TRP A 50 -4.80 -18.87 -3.68
C TRP A 50 -6.26 -18.47 -3.73
N VAL A 51 -6.79 -18.30 -4.95
CA VAL A 51 -8.18 -17.97 -5.21
C VAL A 51 -8.76 -19.03 -6.15
N ASP A 52 -9.80 -19.73 -5.71
CA ASP A 52 -10.54 -20.67 -6.54
C ASP A 52 -11.70 -19.92 -7.25
N MET A 53 -11.74 -20.04 -8.56
CA MET A 53 -12.76 -19.46 -9.43
C MET A 53 -13.57 -20.59 -10.11
N LYS A 54 -14.88 -20.43 -10.24
CA LYS A 54 -15.74 -21.34 -10.99
C LYS A 54 -16.79 -20.55 -11.78
N PHE A 55 -16.92 -20.83 -13.07
CA PHE A 55 -17.79 -20.07 -13.99
C PHE A 55 -17.53 -18.56 -13.94
N GLY A 56 -16.26 -18.15 -13.82
CA GLY A 56 -15.88 -16.75 -13.70
C GLY A 56 -16.22 -16.09 -12.35
N LYS A 57 -16.70 -16.87 -11.38
CA LYS A 57 -17.04 -16.38 -10.05
C LYS A 57 -16.09 -16.93 -9.01
N TYR A 58 -15.81 -16.10 -8.01
CA TYR A 58 -15.09 -16.50 -6.81
C TYR A 58 -15.83 -17.63 -6.06
N VAL A 59 -15.07 -18.61 -5.58
CA VAL A 59 -15.59 -19.75 -4.80
C VAL A 59 -14.92 -19.81 -3.44
N ASN A 60 -13.60 -19.71 -3.39
CA ASN A 60 -12.84 -19.86 -2.15
C ASN A 60 -11.51 -19.11 -2.22
N TRP A 61 -10.98 -18.77 -1.04
CA TRP A 61 -9.75 -18.04 -0.86
C TRP A 61 -8.94 -18.64 0.30
N ARG A 62 -7.64 -18.72 0.12
CA ARG A 62 -6.71 -19.24 1.12
C ARG A 62 -5.44 -18.40 1.13
N ASP A 63 -4.84 -18.18 2.27
CA ASP A 63 -3.50 -17.65 2.41
C ASP A 63 -2.66 -18.47 3.40
N SER A 64 -1.36 -18.23 3.39
CA SER A 64 -0.42 -18.86 4.32
C SER A 64 -0.30 -18.11 5.66
N GLY A 65 -1.17 -17.13 5.94
CA GLY A 65 -1.08 -16.27 7.12
C GLY A 65 -0.14 -15.07 6.95
N PHE A 66 0.74 -15.07 5.97
CA PHE A 66 1.68 -13.98 5.70
C PHE A 66 0.96 -12.67 5.32
N VAL A 67 -0.08 -12.78 4.50
CA VAL A 67 -0.82 -11.61 3.97
C VAL A 67 -1.61 -10.88 5.04
N THR A 68 -2.02 -11.56 6.11
CA THR A 68 -2.78 -10.93 7.21
C THR A 68 -1.98 -9.89 7.98
N SER A 69 -0.66 -9.99 7.98
CA SER A 69 0.23 -9.03 8.64
C SER A 69 0.25 -7.64 7.99
N PHE A 70 -0.16 -7.53 6.72
CA PHE A 70 -0.24 -6.25 6.00
C PHE A 70 -1.47 -5.41 6.36
N ARG A 71 -2.45 -5.98 7.06
CA ARG A 71 -3.80 -5.43 7.25
C ARG A 71 -4.01 -4.56 8.49
N ALA A 72 -2.96 -4.30 9.26
CA ALA A 72 -3.08 -3.42 10.43
C ALA A 72 -3.44 -2.00 9.99
N ASN A 73 -4.42 -1.39 10.65
CA ASN A 73 -4.76 0.03 10.51
C ASN A 73 -3.58 0.88 10.96
N ARG A 74 -2.75 1.28 10.00
CA ARG A 74 -1.45 1.91 10.27
C ARG A 74 -1.58 3.37 10.68
N PHE A 75 -2.69 4.00 10.32
CA PHE A 75 -2.88 5.45 10.46
C PHE A 75 -3.94 5.82 11.50
N GLU A 76 -4.62 4.84 12.10
CA GLU A 76 -5.70 5.08 13.05
C GLU A 76 -5.26 5.13 14.52
N ASN A 77 -3.98 4.91 14.80
CA ASN A 77 -3.46 4.91 16.17
C ASN A 77 -2.57 6.14 16.44
N PRO A 78 -3.13 7.23 16.94
CA PRO A 78 -2.36 8.43 17.30
C PRO A 78 -1.75 8.36 18.71
N TYR A 79 -1.40 7.18 19.24
CA TYR A 79 -1.31 6.96 20.68
C TYR A 79 0.00 7.27 21.38
N GLU A 80 1.04 7.62 20.66
CA GLU A 80 2.22 8.13 21.37
C GLU A 80 2.54 9.53 20.88
N GLU A 81 2.87 10.39 21.81
CA GLU A 81 3.35 11.72 21.52
C GLU A 81 4.58 11.63 20.64
N LYS A 82 4.66 12.44 19.60
CA LYS A 82 5.76 12.49 18.63
C LYS A 82 7.13 12.50 19.32
N GLU A 83 7.25 13.24 20.41
CA GLU A 83 8.47 13.38 21.20
C GLU A 83 8.97 12.04 21.75
N LYS A 84 8.07 11.18 22.22
CA LYS A 84 8.45 9.85 22.73
C LYS A 84 8.98 8.94 21.65
N TYR A 85 8.40 9.01 20.42
CA TYR A 85 8.93 8.28 19.29
C TYR A 85 10.29 8.79 18.87
N LEU A 86 10.47 10.11 18.83
CA LEU A 86 11.75 10.73 18.50
C LEU A 86 12.86 10.32 19.48
N GLU A 87 12.57 10.30 20.79
CA GLU A 87 13.54 9.84 21.79
C GLU A 87 13.94 8.39 21.54
N LYS A 88 12.98 7.48 21.35
CA LYS A 88 13.26 6.07 21.07
C LYS A 88 14.04 5.87 19.78
N ILE A 89 13.71 6.62 18.72
CA ILE A 89 14.40 6.53 17.43
C ILE A 89 15.85 7.02 17.58
N LYS A 90 16.11 8.10 18.33
CA LYS A 90 17.46 8.65 18.58
C LYS A 90 18.36 7.67 19.35
N GLU A 91 17.79 6.74 20.12
CA GLU A 91 18.54 5.70 20.82
C GLU A 91 19.02 4.56 19.90
N LEU A 92 18.45 4.44 18.69
CA LEU A 92 18.86 3.42 17.73
C LEU A 92 20.25 3.71 17.16
N PRO A 93 20.99 2.67 16.70
CA PRO A 93 22.25 2.88 15.98
C PRO A 93 22.09 3.77 14.75
N GLU A 94 23.08 4.59 14.44
CA GLU A 94 23.07 5.50 13.28
C GLU A 94 22.86 4.78 11.94
N SER A 95 23.33 3.55 11.86
CA SER A 95 23.19 2.69 10.69
C SER A 95 21.80 2.09 10.52
N SER A 96 20.88 2.30 11.46
CA SER A 96 19.53 1.75 11.39
C SER A 96 18.75 2.34 10.22
N ILE A 97 18.03 1.48 9.50
CA ILE A 97 17.05 1.86 8.47
C ILE A 97 15.66 1.63 9.06
N LEU A 98 14.84 2.65 9.02
CA LEU A 98 13.50 2.63 9.57
C LEU A 98 12.45 2.68 8.46
N TYR A 99 11.34 2.00 8.71
CA TYR A 99 10.11 2.06 7.94
C TYR A 99 8.99 2.54 8.87
N LEU A 100 8.37 3.67 8.52
CA LEU A 100 7.32 4.29 9.33
C LEU A 100 6.08 4.53 8.49
N SER A 101 4.92 4.37 9.13
CA SER A 101 3.65 4.90 8.65
C SER A 101 3.35 6.17 9.44
N VAL A 102 3.14 7.27 8.76
CA VAL A 102 2.92 8.59 9.37
C VAL A 102 1.62 9.23 8.89
N GLY A 103 0.94 9.92 9.80
CA GLY A 103 -0.16 10.81 9.49
C GLY A 103 0.28 12.25 9.71
N ALA A 104 0.17 13.10 8.69
CA ALA A 104 0.42 14.52 8.80
C ALA A 104 -0.81 15.24 9.36
N GLU A 105 -0.64 16.41 9.99
CA GLU A 105 -1.76 17.21 10.48
C GLU A 105 -2.60 17.80 9.34
N SER A 106 -1.94 18.11 8.22
CA SER A 106 -2.60 18.61 7.01
C SER A 106 -2.13 17.84 5.77
N PRO A 107 -2.97 17.79 4.71
CA PRO A 107 -2.57 17.16 3.46
C PRO A 107 -1.35 17.86 2.85
N LYS A 108 -0.50 17.07 2.19
CA LYS A 108 0.69 17.51 1.45
C LYS A 108 0.59 17.08 0.01
N VAL A 109 1.02 17.92 -0.91
CA VAL A 109 1.09 17.58 -2.33
C VAL A 109 2.09 16.43 -2.53
N VAL A 110 1.67 15.39 -3.24
CA VAL A 110 2.50 14.18 -3.45
C VAL A 110 3.81 14.51 -4.16
N GLU A 111 3.79 15.43 -5.11
CA GLU A 111 5.00 15.89 -5.80
C GLU A 111 6.02 16.57 -4.87
N GLU A 112 5.55 17.21 -3.80
CA GLU A 112 6.42 17.78 -2.76
C GLU A 112 6.98 16.68 -1.85
N LEU A 113 6.13 15.71 -1.47
CA LEU A 113 6.57 14.56 -0.68
C LEU A 113 7.69 13.76 -1.37
N ARG A 114 7.64 13.64 -2.69
CA ARG A 114 8.67 12.95 -3.48
C ARG A 114 10.04 13.65 -3.47
N LYS A 115 10.10 14.91 -3.07
CA LYS A 115 11.34 15.70 -2.99
C LYS A 115 11.95 15.73 -1.58
N GLU A 116 11.30 15.12 -0.61
CA GLU A 116 11.80 15.04 0.76
C GLU A 116 13.09 14.20 0.83
N ALA A 117 13.86 14.40 1.89
CA ALA A 117 15.11 13.65 2.12
C ALA A 117 14.85 12.18 2.46
N VAL A 118 13.69 11.87 3.02
CA VAL A 118 13.24 10.49 3.25
C VAL A 118 12.60 9.90 2.01
N ASP A 119 12.67 8.58 1.87
CA ASP A 119 12.01 7.88 0.76
C ASP A 119 10.53 7.66 1.08
N VAL A 120 9.65 8.40 0.38
CA VAL A 120 8.20 8.23 0.49
C VAL A 120 7.77 7.11 -0.45
N GLN A 121 7.44 5.97 0.12
CA GLN A 121 7.24 4.74 -0.64
C GLN A 121 5.81 4.50 -1.11
N TRP A 122 4.85 4.98 -0.33
CA TRP A 122 3.43 4.77 -0.59
C TRP A 122 2.64 5.89 0.09
N VAL A 123 1.57 6.30 -0.56
CA VAL A 123 0.66 7.32 -0.05
C VAL A 123 -0.78 6.81 -0.09
N GLU A 124 -1.56 7.17 0.92
CA GLU A 124 -3.01 7.11 0.85
C GLU A 124 -3.47 8.44 0.22
N VAL A 125 -4.11 8.36 -0.94
CA VAL A 125 -4.57 9.56 -1.65
C VAL A 125 -5.66 10.23 -0.83
N TYR A 126 -5.46 11.50 -0.49
CA TYR A 126 -6.36 12.25 0.37
C TYR A 126 -7.67 12.60 -0.35
N GLN A 127 -8.75 11.99 0.10
CA GLN A 127 -10.09 12.12 -0.45
C GLN A 127 -11.11 12.21 0.68
N PRO A 128 -11.22 13.36 1.37
CA PRO A 128 -12.00 13.50 2.60
C PRO A 128 -13.51 13.33 2.40
N ASN A 129 -13.98 13.44 1.16
CA ASN A 129 -15.40 13.26 0.81
C ASN A 129 -15.76 11.81 0.48
N SER A 130 -14.77 10.94 0.37
CA SER A 130 -14.96 9.52 0.05
C SER A 130 -14.90 8.67 1.31
N SER A 131 -15.79 7.68 1.39
CA SER A 131 -15.78 6.69 2.49
C SER A 131 -14.62 5.69 2.39
N PHE A 132 -13.97 5.62 1.24
CA PHE A 132 -12.75 4.86 0.99
C PHE A 132 -11.69 5.75 0.36
N GLN A 133 -10.46 5.60 0.80
CA GLN A 133 -9.29 6.25 0.20
C GLN A 133 -8.30 5.17 -0.23
N GLY A 134 -7.99 5.16 -1.51
CA GLY A 134 -7.04 4.20 -2.08
C GLY A 134 -5.60 4.67 -1.92
N GLY A 135 -4.68 3.73 -2.00
CA GLY A 135 -3.26 4.01 -1.97
C GLY A 135 -2.58 3.94 -3.33
N LEU A 136 -1.43 4.57 -3.41
CA LEU A 136 -0.56 4.58 -4.58
C LEU A 136 0.89 4.43 -4.16
N ALA A 137 1.61 3.46 -4.76
CA ALA A 137 3.05 3.34 -4.58
C ALA A 137 3.78 4.44 -5.38
N LEU A 138 4.76 5.08 -4.75
CA LEU A 138 5.61 6.10 -5.39
C LEU A 138 6.96 5.57 -5.82
N ARG A 139 7.23 4.31 -5.57
CA ARG A 139 8.45 3.59 -5.90
C ARG A 139 8.25 2.64 -7.07
N ASP A 140 9.34 2.29 -7.73
CA ASP A 140 9.32 1.37 -8.84
C ASP A 140 8.91 -0.06 -8.42
N SER A 141 8.28 -0.80 -9.33
CA SER A 141 7.95 -2.20 -9.12
C SER A 141 9.21 -3.08 -9.06
N LEU A 142 9.18 -4.11 -8.21
CA LEU A 142 10.27 -5.10 -8.11
C LEU A 142 10.41 -5.98 -9.35
N ILE A 143 9.32 -6.18 -10.09
CA ILE A 143 9.29 -7.10 -11.23
C ILE A 143 9.29 -6.38 -12.58
N GLY A 144 9.29 -5.05 -12.60
CA GLY A 144 9.18 -4.27 -13.82
C GLY A 144 7.77 -4.27 -14.43
N GLY A 145 7.65 -3.72 -15.63
CA GLY A 145 6.39 -3.57 -16.37
C GLY A 145 6.17 -2.14 -16.87
N GLU A 146 5.08 -1.91 -17.59
CA GLU A 146 4.78 -0.57 -18.14
C GLU A 146 4.56 0.50 -17.08
N ASP A 147 4.01 0.11 -15.93
CA ASP A 147 3.79 0.99 -14.75
C ASP A 147 4.94 0.90 -13.72
N ALA A 148 6.09 0.37 -14.12
CA ALA A 148 7.16 0.05 -13.17
C ALA A 148 7.92 1.28 -12.68
N ALA A 149 8.12 2.28 -13.54
CA ALA A 149 9.00 3.41 -13.30
C ALA A 149 8.26 4.59 -12.63
N ARG A 150 7.72 4.37 -11.42
CA ARG A 150 6.97 5.39 -10.66
C ARG A 150 7.80 6.60 -10.28
N THR A 151 9.07 6.41 -10.00
CA THR A 151 9.99 7.48 -9.61
C THR A 151 10.20 8.52 -10.71
N GLU A 152 10.03 8.14 -11.97
CA GLU A 152 10.16 9.03 -13.14
C GLU A 152 8.82 9.64 -13.60
N MET A 153 7.69 9.18 -13.06
CA MET A 153 6.37 9.68 -13.45
C MET A 153 6.17 11.13 -13.02
N THR A 154 5.56 11.90 -13.90
CA THR A 154 5.02 13.23 -13.57
C THR A 154 3.79 13.09 -12.67
N GLU A 155 3.39 14.18 -12.01
CA GLU A 155 2.18 14.22 -11.20
C GLU A 155 0.93 13.80 -12.00
N ALA A 156 0.80 14.27 -13.23
CA ALA A 156 -0.31 13.89 -14.11
C ALA A 156 -0.32 12.37 -14.40
N GLN A 157 0.84 11.77 -14.65
CA GLN A 157 0.98 10.34 -14.87
C GLN A 157 0.66 9.53 -13.60
N LEU A 158 1.06 10.01 -12.42
CA LEU A 158 0.68 9.38 -11.14
C LEU A 158 -0.82 9.42 -10.93
N LYS A 159 -1.48 10.55 -11.23
CA LYS A 159 -2.93 10.68 -11.15
C LYS A 159 -3.63 9.73 -12.13
N GLU A 160 -3.17 9.66 -13.39
CA GLU A 160 -3.70 8.71 -14.37
C GLU A 160 -3.54 7.26 -13.91
N THR A 161 -2.39 6.92 -13.34
CA THR A 161 -2.13 5.59 -12.80
C THR A 161 -3.11 5.25 -11.67
N TYR A 162 -3.30 6.16 -10.72
CA TYR A 162 -4.26 5.99 -9.64
C TYR A 162 -5.69 5.78 -10.15
N LEU A 163 -6.14 6.63 -11.08
CA LEU A 163 -7.47 6.49 -11.71
C LEU A 163 -7.62 5.18 -12.46
N SER A 164 -6.58 4.75 -13.19
CA SER A 164 -6.55 3.47 -13.89
C SER A 164 -6.68 2.28 -12.92
N HIS A 165 -6.01 2.33 -11.76
CA HIS A 165 -6.12 1.30 -10.74
C HIS A 165 -7.54 1.20 -10.17
N LEU A 166 -8.13 2.33 -9.78
CA LEU A 166 -9.50 2.35 -9.25
C LEU A 166 -10.51 1.86 -10.29
N LYS A 167 -10.36 2.28 -11.55
CA LYS A 167 -11.24 1.83 -12.63
C LYS A 167 -11.10 0.34 -12.91
N ASP A 168 -9.88 -0.17 -12.98
CA ASP A 168 -9.61 -1.60 -13.18
C ASP A 168 -10.21 -2.45 -12.06
N LEU A 169 -10.16 -1.98 -10.82
CA LEU A 169 -10.80 -2.64 -9.67
C LEU A 169 -12.33 -2.61 -9.75
N LEU A 170 -12.92 -1.48 -10.21
CA LEU A 170 -14.37 -1.39 -10.45
C LEU A 170 -14.85 -2.31 -11.58
N ASP A 171 -14.06 -2.42 -12.64
CA ASP A 171 -14.36 -3.30 -13.76
C ASP A 171 -14.20 -4.80 -13.39
N HIS A 172 -13.50 -5.10 -12.29
CA HIS A 172 -13.20 -6.45 -11.79
C HIS A 172 -13.60 -6.63 -10.33
N MET A 173 -14.83 -6.26 -9.99
CA MET A 173 -15.33 -6.36 -8.60
C MET A 173 -15.34 -7.80 -8.05
N ASP A 174 -15.36 -8.79 -8.91
CA ASP A 174 -15.20 -10.20 -8.53
C ASP A 174 -13.82 -10.46 -7.91
N ILE A 175 -12.76 -9.88 -8.46
CA ILE A 175 -11.40 -9.93 -7.89
C ILE A 175 -11.33 -9.15 -6.58
N TRP A 176 -11.83 -7.91 -6.57
CA TRP A 176 -11.89 -7.12 -5.34
C TRP A 176 -12.59 -7.89 -4.22
N ASN A 177 -13.79 -8.37 -4.46
CA ASN A 177 -14.59 -9.09 -3.47
C ASN A 177 -13.89 -10.38 -3.01
N SER A 178 -13.19 -11.08 -3.90
CA SER A 178 -12.48 -12.31 -3.57
C SER A 178 -11.30 -12.07 -2.64
N LEU A 179 -10.54 -11.01 -2.86
CA LEU A 179 -9.38 -10.67 -2.05
C LEU A 179 -9.74 -9.94 -0.76
N ASP A 180 -10.84 -9.19 -0.77
CA ASP A 180 -11.28 -8.39 0.37
C ASP A 180 -12.10 -9.16 1.42
N LEU A 181 -12.59 -10.35 1.10
CA LEU A 181 -13.46 -11.13 2.00
C LEU A 181 -12.87 -11.35 3.40
N GLN A 182 -11.56 -11.41 3.53
CA GLN A 182 -10.92 -11.56 4.84
C GLN A 182 -10.50 -10.23 5.48
N SER A 183 -10.36 -9.17 4.68
CA SER A 183 -10.11 -7.81 5.19
C SER A 183 -11.39 -7.05 5.54
N SER A 184 -12.55 -7.56 5.10
CA SER A 184 -13.84 -6.87 5.15
C SER A 184 -14.30 -6.43 6.54
N LYS A 185 -13.74 -7.00 7.60
CA LYS A 185 -14.01 -6.53 8.98
C LYS A 185 -13.42 -5.15 9.27
N TYR A 186 -12.43 -4.73 8.51
CA TYR A 186 -11.63 -3.53 8.81
C TYR A 186 -11.71 -2.44 7.73
N VAL A 187 -11.88 -2.81 6.47
CA VAL A 187 -11.89 -1.83 5.37
C VAL A 187 -13.32 -1.46 4.98
N PHE A 188 -14.22 -2.45 4.90
CA PHE A 188 -15.62 -2.22 4.55
C PHE A 188 -16.56 -3.15 5.32
N PRO A 189 -17.21 -2.69 6.38
CA PRO A 189 -18.26 -3.47 7.03
C PRO A 189 -19.52 -3.47 6.14
N GLY A 190 -19.83 -4.58 5.49
CA GLY A 190 -21.14 -4.82 4.90
C GLY A 190 -21.33 -4.52 3.40
N GLU A 191 -22.58 -4.38 3.00
CA GLU A 191 -22.99 -4.01 1.66
C GLU A 191 -22.59 -2.55 1.36
N GLY A 192 -21.90 -2.29 0.26
CA GLY A 192 -21.50 -0.93 -0.12
C GLY A 192 -20.07 -0.78 -0.65
N LYS A 193 -19.32 -1.87 -0.73
CA LYS A 193 -17.92 -1.86 -1.21
C LYS A 193 -17.78 -1.29 -2.61
N GLU A 194 -18.65 -1.70 -3.54
CA GLU A 194 -18.65 -1.16 -4.89
C GLU A 194 -19.02 0.33 -4.89
N SER A 195 -20.01 0.72 -4.09
CA SER A 195 -20.41 2.12 -3.96
C SER A 195 -19.29 2.99 -3.43
N ALA A 196 -18.57 2.53 -2.38
CA ALA A 196 -17.45 3.24 -1.80
C ALA A 196 -16.27 3.39 -2.79
N LEU A 197 -15.95 2.32 -3.52
CA LEU A 197 -14.90 2.36 -4.54
C LEU A 197 -15.28 3.26 -5.72
N ARG A 198 -16.55 3.25 -6.13
CA ARG A 198 -17.09 4.13 -7.17
C ARG A 198 -17.05 5.59 -6.75
N GLU A 199 -17.48 5.89 -5.52
CA GLU A 199 -17.38 7.23 -4.93
C GLU A 199 -15.93 7.72 -4.94
N CYS A 200 -14.99 6.89 -4.48
CA CYS A 200 -13.56 7.18 -4.51
C CYS A 200 -13.05 7.49 -5.93
N TYR A 201 -13.44 6.69 -6.92
CA TYR A 201 -13.06 6.90 -8.31
C TYR A 201 -13.63 8.22 -8.87
N GLU A 202 -14.92 8.51 -8.63
CA GLU A 202 -15.55 9.74 -9.11
C GLU A 202 -14.94 10.98 -8.44
N ASP A 203 -14.65 10.91 -7.15
CA ASP A 203 -13.97 11.97 -6.41
C ASP A 203 -12.54 12.18 -6.92
N ALA A 204 -11.79 11.08 -7.14
CA ALA A 204 -10.42 11.14 -7.66
C ALA A 204 -10.32 11.83 -9.03
N LYS A 205 -11.32 11.72 -9.89
CA LYS A 205 -11.36 12.42 -11.18
C LYS A 205 -11.39 13.95 -11.02
N GLN A 206 -11.94 14.43 -9.93
CA GLN A 206 -12.10 15.87 -9.66
C GLN A 206 -10.87 16.49 -8.97
N LEU A 207 -9.92 15.69 -8.51
CA LEU A 207 -8.70 16.22 -7.88
C LEU A 207 -7.88 16.97 -8.92
N ASP A 208 -7.45 18.17 -8.59
CA ASP A 208 -6.51 18.92 -9.42
C ASP A 208 -5.10 18.33 -9.33
N VAL A 209 -4.66 18.02 -8.11
CA VAL A 209 -3.38 17.41 -7.78
C VAL A 209 -3.59 16.26 -6.79
N LEU A 210 -2.63 15.33 -6.74
CA LEU A 210 -2.64 14.30 -5.70
C LEU A 210 -2.07 14.87 -4.40
N GLU A 211 -2.82 14.70 -3.33
CA GLU A 211 -2.40 15.02 -1.97
C GLU A 211 -2.44 13.77 -1.10
N ALA A 212 -1.66 13.76 -0.03
CA ALA A 212 -1.67 12.70 0.96
C ALA A 212 -1.55 13.29 2.37
N LYS A 213 -2.30 12.73 3.29
CA LYS A 213 -2.21 12.99 4.72
C LYS A 213 -1.55 11.83 5.46
N ASN A 214 -1.80 10.62 4.97
CA ASN A 214 -1.27 9.35 5.48
C ASN A 214 -0.32 8.75 4.44
N TYR A 215 0.91 8.41 4.85
CA TYR A 215 1.90 7.86 3.93
C TYR A 215 2.98 7.07 4.67
N CYS A 216 3.73 6.26 3.92
CA CYS A 216 4.81 5.44 4.43
C CYS A 216 6.15 5.98 3.96
N ILE A 217 7.07 6.15 4.91
CA ILE A 217 8.42 6.64 4.67
C ILE A 217 9.46 5.62 5.09
N SER A 218 10.62 5.67 4.47
CA SER A 218 11.82 4.97 4.95
C SER A 218 13.06 5.85 4.81
N GLY A 219 14.07 5.54 5.60
CA GLY A 219 15.33 6.24 5.58
C GLY A 219 16.24 5.82 6.72
N LYS A 220 17.44 6.35 6.75
CA LYS A 220 18.36 6.20 7.88
C LYS A 220 17.81 6.92 9.11
N ARG A 221 18.23 6.46 10.29
CA ARG A 221 17.79 7.05 11.56
C ARG A 221 17.81 8.58 11.56
N ASP A 222 18.92 9.20 11.17
CA ASP A 222 19.06 10.66 11.25
C ASP A 222 18.19 11.38 10.22
N GLU A 223 18.01 10.83 9.01
CA GLU A 223 17.09 11.36 8.01
C GLU A 223 15.64 11.33 8.49
N ILE A 224 15.26 10.23 9.15
CA ILE A 224 13.93 10.08 9.75
C ILE A 224 13.74 11.07 10.89
N VAL A 225 14.72 11.21 11.79
CA VAL A 225 14.64 12.16 12.90
C VAL A 225 14.48 13.58 12.38
N GLU A 226 15.31 13.99 11.43
CA GLU A 226 15.25 15.34 10.82
C GLU A 226 13.89 15.60 10.16
N TYR A 227 13.38 14.62 9.42
CA TYR A 227 12.06 14.71 8.79
C TYR A 227 10.93 14.89 9.81
N LEU A 228 10.91 14.07 10.85
CA LEU A 228 9.89 14.13 11.90
C LEU A 228 9.96 15.44 12.71
N GLU A 229 11.16 15.97 12.95
CA GLU A 229 11.33 17.23 13.66
C GLU A 229 10.79 18.44 12.87
N LYS A 230 10.92 18.41 11.54
CA LYS A 230 10.51 19.49 10.63
C LYS A 230 9.06 19.42 10.19
N THR A 231 8.41 18.26 10.34
CA THR A 231 7.09 18.03 9.79
C THR A 231 6.04 17.91 10.90
N ASP A 232 4.89 18.56 10.69
CA ASP A 232 3.74 18.47 11.60
C ASP A 232 3.05 17.12 11.41
N ILE A 233 3.46 16.14 12.21
CA ILE A 233 2.99 14.76 12.21
C ILE A 233 2.04 14.55 13.40
N SER A 234 0.86 14.01 13.13
CA SER A 234 -0.18 13.68 14.13
C SER A 234 -0.15 12.23 14.57
N SER A 235 0.40 11.33 13.76
CA SER A 235 0.51 9.91 14.08
C SER A 235 1.79 9.29 13.54
N ILE A 236 2.39 8.37 14.29
CA ILE A 236 3.58 7.62 13.91
C ILE A 236 3.37 6.16 14.30
N LEU A 237 3.63 5.26 13.36
CA LEU A 237 3.80 3.84 13.62
C LEU A 237 5.15 3.41 13.05
N VAL A 238 6.01 2.85 13.89
CA VAL A 238 7.24 2.21 13.41
C VAL A 238 6.89 0.81 12.90
N ASP A 239 6.94 0.63 11.58
CA ASP A 239 6.60 -0.63 10.93
C ASP A 239 7.73 -1.65 11.02
N GLU A 240 8.98 -1.19 10.87
CA GLU A 240 10.16 -2.03 10.95
C GLU A 240 11.42 -1.21 11.22
N VAL A 241 12.36 -1.79 11.95
CA VAL A 241 13.72 -1.30 12.12
C VAL A 241 14.68 -2.38 11.63
N LYS A 242 15.53 -2.05 10.66
CA LYS A 242 16.61 -2.91 10.19
C LYS A 242 17.93 -2.33 10.68
N LEU A 243 18.71 -3.17 11.33
CA LEU A 243 20.11 -2.86 11.59
C LEU A 243 20.88 -3.16 10.30
N SER A 244 21.64 -2.20 9.76
CA SER A 244 22.56 -2.54 8.70
C SER A 244 23.58 -3.52 9.25
N GLU A 245 23.81 -4.61 8.54
CA GLU A 245 24.94 -5.48 8.84
C GLU A 245 26.21 -4.59 8.81
N LEU A 246 26.93 -4.57 9.91
CA LEU A 246 28.24 -3.94 9.94
C LEU A 246 29.05 -4.62 8.84
N SER A 247 29.39 -3.88 7.80
CA SER A 247 30.35 -4.34 6.79
C SER A 247 31.67 -4.58 7.53
N ASN A 248 31.96 -5.84 7.82
CA ASN A 248 33.28 -6.26 8.29
C ASN A 248 34.30 -6.14 7.17
#